data_dfa11c3965667d299828dccaed63dbff
#
_entry.id   dfa11c3965667d299828dccaed63dbff
#
_cell.length_a   1.000
_cell.length_b   1.000
_cell.length_c   1.000
_cell.angle_alpha   90.00
_cell.angle_beta   90.00
_cell.angle_gamma   90.00
#
_symmetry.space_group_name_H-M   'P 1'
#
loop_
_entity.id
_entity.type
_entity.pdbx_description
1 polymer ?
#
loop_
_entity_poly.entity_id
_entity_poly.type
_entity_poly.pdbx_seq_one_letter_code
_entity_poly.pdbx_strand_id
1 'polypeptide(L)'
;MNFVNSVLAKIFGTKSEKDLKLIMPRVAIINEIYPRISKLSNDELRAASLALKQKVQAYYAGEEQQIAELKKQMESPDLDVKEKEQIYTEVDNLVEEVDHKIEEILQEVLPEAFAIVKSTAQRFKENEQLVVTANDFDRELATKKSNVVIEGEKAIWANKWIAGGNLITWDMVHYDVQLAGGTVLNSPKLQYENTTDGKKKLVGAIAEMSTGEGKTLVATLPVFLNALAGKGVHIVTVNTYLSQRDSEWMGPIYEFHGLSVDCIDKHEP
;
A
#
# COMPACT_ATOMS: atom_id res chain seq x y z
N MET A 1 0.59 29.56 -24.62
CA MET A 1 0.13 28.19 -24.96
C MET A 1 -0.16 28.19 -26.43
N ASN A 2 0.64 27.49 -27.25
CA ASN A 2 0.60 27.63 -28.71
C ASN A 2 -0.71 27.08 -29.29
N PHE A 3 -1.34 27.83 -30.21
CA PHE A 3 -2.56 27.47 -30.96
C PHE A 3 -2.44 26.05 -31.60
N VAL A 4 -1.26 25.68 -32.08
CA VAL A 4 -0.97 24.35 -32.62
C VAL A 4 -1.18 23.24 -31.57
N ASN A 5 -0.74 23.44 -30.32
CA ASN A 5 -0.93 22.46 -29.24
C ASN A 5 -2.40 22.30 -28.83
N SER A 6 -3.21 23.36 -28.95
CA SER A 6 -4.65 23.32 -28.69
C SER A 6 -5.40 22.54 -29.78
N VAL A 7 -4.99 22.67 -31.04
CA VAL A 7 -5.60 21.93 -32.18
C VAL A 7 -5.19 20.45 -32.13
N LEU A 8 -3.92 20.15 -31.84
CA LEU A 8 -3.43 18.78 -31.68
C LEU A 8 -4.09 18.06 -30.49
N ALA A 9 -4.27 18.75 -29.36
CA ALA A 9 -4.99 18.19 -28.21
C ALA A 9 -6.47 17.87 -28.51
N LYS A 10 -7.13 18.64 -29.36
CA LYS A 10 -8.51 18.36 -29.81
C LYS A 10 -8.61 17.15 -30.73
N ILE A 11 -7.58 16.84 -31.52
CA ILE A 11 -7.58 15.71 -32.45
C ILE A 11 -7.04 14.44 -31.81
N PHE A 12 -6.02 14.53 -30.98
CA PHE A 12 -5.31 13.40 -30.40
C PHE A 12 -5.58 13.17 -28.89
N GLY A 13 -6.40 14.00 -28.27
CA GLY A 13 -6.62 14.04 -26.82
C GLY A 13 -5.41 14.61 -26.07
N THR A 14 -5.64 15.02 -24.82
CA THR A 14 -4.56 15.42 -23.89
C THR A 14 -3.77 14.21 -23.44
N LYS A 15 -2.54 14.41 -22.93
CA LYS A 15 -1.77 13.33 -22.30
C LYS A 15 -2.56 12.67 -21.18
N SER A 16 -3.22 13.47 -20.34
CA SER A 16 -4.08 13.00 -19.23
C SER A 16 -5.22 12.10 -19.72
N GLU A 17 -5.88 12.45 -20.83
CA GLU A 17 -6.95 11.59 -21.40
C GLU A 17 -6.43 10.25 -21.91
N LYS A 18 -5.23 10.23 -22.48
CA LYS A 18 -4.56 8.98 -22.91
C LYS A 18 -4.18 8.12 -21.71
N ASP A 19 -3.59 8.72 -20.69
CA ASP A 19 -3.19 8.03 -19.47
C ASP A 19 -4.41 7.46 -18.75
N LEU A 20 -5.52 8.22 -18.66
CA LEU A 20 -6.78 7.74 -18.11
C LEU A 20 -7.35 6.54 -18.89
N LYS A 21 -7.28 6.54 -20.22
CA LYS A 21 -7.73 5.39 -21.03
C LYS A 21 -6.95 4.11 -20.74
N LEU A 22 -5.69 4.22 -20.33
CA LEU A 22 -4.86 3.06 -19.95
C LEU A 22 -5.17 2.58 -18.52
N ILE A 23 -5.60 3.50 -17.63
CA ILE A 23 -5.83 3.22 -16.22
C ILE A 23 -7.26 2.74 -15.96
N MET A 24 -8.26 3.32 -16.62
CA MET A 24 -9.67 3.02 -16.39
C MET A 24 -10.05 1.54 -16.54
N PRO A 25 -9.44 0.72 -17.42
CA PRO A 25 -9.69 -0.71 -17.44
C PRO A 25 -9.34 -1.41 -16.13
N ARG A 26 -8.28 -0.97 -15.41
CA ARG A 26 -7.95 -1.50 -14.08
C ARG A 26 -8.99 -1.10 -13.03
N VAL A 27 -9.48 0.14 -13.08
CA VAL A 27 -10.58 0.59 -12.23
C VAL A 27 -11.84 -0.22 -12.47
N ALA A 28 -12.13 -0.57 -13.72
CA ALA A 28 -13.26 -1.44 -14.07
C ALA A 28 -13.14 -2.83 -13.43
N ILE A 29 -11.94 -3.44 -13.46
CA ILE A 29 -11.68 -4.72 -12.80
C ILE A 29 -11.88 -4.61 -11.27
N ILE A 30 -11.40 -3.53 -10.64
CA ILE A 30 -11.63 -3.30 -9.20
C ILE A 30 -13.13 -3.26 -8.91
N ASN A 31 -13.90 -2.52 -9.71
CA ASN A 31 -15.34 -2.40 -9.53
C ASN A 31 -16.11 -3.70 -9.85
N GLU A 32 -15.58 -4.57 -10.71
CA GLU A 32 -16.13 -5.91 -10.96
C GLU A 32 -15.91 -6.85 -9.77
N ILE A 33 -14.75 -6.78 -9.12
CA ILE A 33 -14.41 -7.58 -7.93
C ILE A 33 -15.16 -7.07 -6.69
N TYR A 34 -15.35 -5.77 -6.57
CA TYR A 34 -15.88 -5.12 -5.38
C TYR A 34 -17.20 -5.69 -4.85
N PRO A 35 -18.24 -6.04 -5.67
CA PRO A 35 -19.48 -6.63 -5.19
C PRO A 35 -19.30 -7.98 -4.46
N ARG A 36 -18.29 -8.76 -4.81
CA ARG A 36 -17.94 -10.00 -4.13
C ARG A 36 -17.31 -9.67 -2.76
N ILE A 37 -16.37 -8.73 -2.72
CA ILE A 37 -15.67 -8.34 -1.49
C ILE A 37 -16.63 -7.64 -0.51
N SER A 38 -17.57 -6.82 -0.98
CA SER A 38 -18.51 -6.10 -0.13
C SER A 38 -19.49 -7.01 0.62
N LYS A 39 -19.73 -8.23 0.11
CA LYS A 39 -20.63 -9.23 0.73
C LYS A 39 -19.97 -10.08 1.82
N LEU A 40 -18.63 -10.04 1.92
CA LEU A 40 -17.91 -10.76 2.97
C LEU A 40 -18.31 -10.23 4.36
N SER A 41 -18.35 -11.09 5.36
CA SER A 41 -18.39 -10.65 6.76
C SER A 41 -17.10 -9.89 7.11
N ASN A 42 -17.04 -9.24 8.28
CA ASN A 42 -15.85 -8.53 8.71
C ASN A 42 -14.64 -9.47 8.90
N ASP A 43 -14.88 -10.66 9.46
CA ASP A 43 -13.83 -11.67 9.63
C ASP A 43 -13.35 -12.24 8.29
N GLU A 44 -14.26 -12.51 7.35
CA GLU A 44 -13.90 -12.97 6.01
C GLU A 44 -13.12 -11.89 5.23
N LEU A 45 -13.45 -10.60 5.40
CA LEU A 45 -12.70 -9.52 4.78
C LEU A 45 -11.26 -9.45 5.31
N ARG A 46 -11.07 -9.61 6.63
CA ARG A 46 -9.73 -9.70 7.24
C ARG A 46 -8.97 -10.94 6.79
N ALA A 47 -9.67 -12.09 6.69
CA ALA A 47 -9.08 -13.32 6.15
C ALA A 47 -8.66 -13.18 4.70
N ALA A 48 -9.45 -12.50 3.85
CA ALA A 48 -9.08 -12.22 2.46
C ALA A 48 -7.82 -11.35 2.37
N SER A 49 -7.71 -10.32 3.21
CA SER A 49 -6.50 -9.49 3.33
C SER A 49 -5.28 -10.31 3.73
N LEU A 50 -5.41 -11.18 4.73
CA LEU A 50 -4.33 -12.06 5.18
C LEU A 50 -3.91 -13.04 4.07
N ALA A 51 -4.87 -13.59 3.33
CA ALA A 51 -4.59 -14.49 2.21
C ALA A 51 -3.81 -13.77 1.09
N LEU A 52 -4.14 -12.51 0.77
CA LEU A 52 -3.37 -11.71 -0.16
C LEU A 52 -1.93 -11.48 0.33
N LYS A 53 -1.75 -11.13 1.60
CA LYS A 53 -0.43 -10.97 2.21
C LYS A 53 0.39 -12.25 2.08
N GLN A 54 -0.19 -13.39 2.43
CA GLN A 54 0.48 -14.70 2.32
C GLN A 54 0.84 -15.03 0.86
N LYS A 55 -0.07 -14.77 -0.08
CA LYS A 55 0.18 -14.97 -1.51
C LYS A 55 1.35 -14.14 -2.00
N VAL A 56 1.39 -12.85 -1.66
CA VAL A 56 2.47 -11.95 -2.03
C VAL A 56 3.80 -12.43 -1.47
N GLN A 57 3.87 -12.74 -0.18
CA GLN A 57 5.11 -13.17 0.48
C GLN A 57 5.60 -14.53 0.01
N ALA A 58 4.69 -15.47 -0.28
CA ALA A 58 5.05 -16.78 -0.82
C ALA A 58 5.68 -16.71 -2.22
N TYR A 59 5.38 -15.66 -2.99
CA TYR A 59 5.83 -15.53 -4.38
C TYR A 59 7.34 -15.32 -4.52
N TYR A 60 7.99 -14.75 -3.52
CA TYR A 60 9.44 -14.48 -3.52
C TYR A 60 10.18 -15.13 -2.32
N ALA A 61 9.48 -15.97 -1.55
CA ALA A 61 10.06 -16.60 -0.35
C ALA A 61 11.28 -17.47 -0.63
N GLY A 62 11.37 -18.10 -1.82
CA GLY A 62 12.51 -18.93 -2.23
C GLY A 62 13.80 -18.13 -2.35
N GLU A 63 13.74 -16.97 -2.99
CA GLU A 63 14.87 -16.06 -3.15
C GLU A 63 15.30 -15.46 -1.81
N GLU A 64 14.36 -15.10 -0.95
CA GLU A 64 14.70 -14.64 0.41
C GLU A 64 15.42 -15.68 1.24
N GLN A 65 15.00 -16.95 1.12
CA GLN A 65 15.70 -18.04 1.79
C GLN A 65 17.11 -18.20 1.25
N GLN A 66 17.33 -18.15 -0.06
CA GLN A 66 18.66 -18.20 -0.66
C GLN A 66 19.53 -17.03 -0.21
N ILE A 67 19.00 -15.82 -0.18
CA ILE A 67 19.70 -14.63 0.36
C ILE A 67 20.13 -14.87 1.82
N ALA A 68 19.25 -15.41 2.64
CA ALA A 68 19.55 -15.68 4.05
C ALA A 68 20.66 -16.73 4.21
N GLU A 69 20.65 -17.78 3.39
CA GLU A 69 21.68 -18.83 3.37
C GLU A 69 23.04 -18.28 2.92
N LEU A 70 23.07 -17.46 1.84
CA LEU A 70 24.29 -16.82 1.35
C LEU A 70 24.87 -15.84 2.38
N LYS A 71 24.04 -15.03 3.03
CA LYS A 71 24.49 -14.14 4.11
C LYS A 71 25.08 -14.89 5.27
N LYS A 72 24.50 -16.04 5.65
CA LYS A 72 25.04 -16.90 6.69
C LYS A 72 26.40 -17.51 6.29
N GLN A 73 26.57 -17.88 5.01
CA GLN A 73 27.86 -18.36 4.51
C GLN A 73 28.95 -17.28 4.63
N MET A 74 28.62 -16.00 4.36
CA MET A 74 29.59 -14.90 4.49
C MET A 74 30.15 -14.68 5.90
N GLU A 75 29.44 -15.15 6.92
CA GLU A 75 29.93 -15.09 8.33
C GLU A 75 31.07 -16.08 8.60
N SER A 76 31.35 -17.04 7.70
CA SER A 76 32.43 -17.98 7.86
C SER A 76 33.81 -17.29 7.82
N PRO A 77 34.68 -17.54 8.83
CA PRO A 77 36.01 -16.98 8.85
C PRO A 77 36.95 -17.58 7.80
N ASP A 78 36.60 -18.75 7.21
CA ASP A 78 37.42 -19.47 6.26
C ASP A 78 37.33 -18.97 4.82
N LEU A 79 36.36 -18.07 4.52
CA LEU A 79 36.16 -17.50 3.18
C LEU A 79 37.23 -16.44 2.87
N ASP A 80 37.83 -16.55 1.70
CA ASP A 80 38.70 -15.51 1.18
C ASP A 80 37.91 -14.27 0.67
N VAL A 81 38.64 -13.19 0.37
CA VAL A 81 38.04 -11.92 -0.08
C VAL A 81 37.30 -12.08 -1.42
N LYS A 82 37.86 -12.90 -2.33
CA LYS A 82 37.27 -13.09 -3.66
C LYS A 82 36.00 -13.93 -3.58
N GLU A 83 35.95 -14.93 -2.72
CA GLU A 83 34.75 -15.74 -2.47
C GLU A 83 33.63 -14.87 -1.86
N LYS A 84 33.96 -13.98 -0.90
CA LYS A 84 33.01 -13.02 -0.34
C LYS A 84 32.48 -12.06 -1.39
N GLU A 85 33.31 -11.53 -2.30
CA GLU A 85 32.86 -10.65 -3.39
C GLU A 85 31.88 -11.37 -4.35
N GLN A 86 32.11 -12.65 -4.63
CA GLN A 86 31.20 -13.46 -5.44
C GLN A 86 29.82 -13.61 -4.77
N ILE A 87 29.83 -13.95 -3.47
CA ILE A 87 28.59 -14.07 -2.69
C ILE A 87 27.85 -12.74 -2.61
N TYR A 88 28.53 -11.61 -2.41
CA TYR A 88 27.91 -10.29 -2.45
C TYR A 88 27.22 -10.02 -3.79
N THR A 89 27.90 -10.34 -4.90
CA THR A 89 27.31 -10.14 -6.24
C THR A 89 26.07 -11.02 -6.43
N GLU A 90 26.09 -12.25 -5.93
CA GLU A 90 24.95 -13.16 -6.02
C GLU A 90 23.78 -12.67 -5.15
N VAL A 91 24.05 -12.19 -3.93
CA VAL A 91 23.03 -11.58 -3.05
C VAL A 91 22.41 -10.36 -3.71
N ASP A 92 23.21 -9.46 -4.32
CA ASP A 92 22.69 -8.28 -4.99
C ASP A 92 21.77 -8.64 -6.17
N ASN A 93 22.13 -9.65 -6.97
CA ASN A 93 21.28 -10.14 -8.06
C ASN A 93 19.96 -10.73 -7.54
N LEU A 94 20.01 -11.52 -6.45
CA LEU A 94 18.80 -12.08 -5.84
C LEU A 94 17.90 -10.98 -5.23
N VAL A 95 18.48 -9.94 -4.65
CA VAL A 95 17.72 -8.78 -4.14
C VAL A 95 16.99 -8.08 -5.29
N GLU A 96 17.66 -7.84 -6.43
CA GLU A 96 17.00 -7.28 -7.62
C GLU A 96 15.87 -8.20 -8.12
N GLU A 97 16.05 -9.52 -8.09
CA GLU A 97 15.03 -10.49 -8.49
C GLU A 97 13.81 -10.45 -7.53
N VAL A 98 14.04 -10.38 -6.23
CA VAL A 98 12.99 -10.21 -5.20
C VAL A 98 12.20 -8.94 -5.48
N ASP A 99 12.86 -7.82 -5.75
CA ASP A 99 12.18 -6.54 -6.04
C ASP A 99 11.31 -6.64 -7.30
N HIS A 100 11.77 -7.30 -8.35
CA HIS A 100 10.99 -7.55 -9.55
C HIS A 100 9.77 -8.46 -9.29
N LYS A 101 9.95 -9.53 -8.52
CA LYS A 101 8.86 -10.44 -8.13
C LYS A 101 7.80 -9.74 -7.28
N ILE A 102 8.23 -8.91 -6.34
CA ILE A 102 7.32 -8.10 -5.53
C ILE A 102 6.49 -7.19 -6.45
N GLU A 103 7.13 -6.47 -7.38
CA GLU A 103 6.41 -5.58 -8.30
C GLU A 103 5.39 -6.37 -9.15
N GLU A 104 5.77 -7.53 -9.68
CA GLU A 104 4.90 -8.39 -10.50
C GLU A 104 3.67 -8.85 -9.71
N ILE A 105 3.87 -9.45 -8.55
CA ILE A 105 2.76 -9.97 -7.73
C ILE A 105 1.85 -8.86 -7.20
N LEU A 106 2.41 -7.68 -6.87
CA LEU A 106 1.61 -6.53 -6.46
C LEU A 106 0.71 -6.03 -7.58
N GLN A 107 1.16 -6.06 -8.86
CA GLN A 107 0.31 -5.72 -10.01
C GLN A 107 -0.83 -6.73 -10.19
N GLU A 108 -0.60 -8.00 -9.92
CA GLU A 108 -1.61 -9.06 -10.01
C GLU A 108 -2.69 -8.87 -8.93
N VAL A 109 -2.29 -8.64 -7.67
CA VAL A 109 -3.24 -8.56 -6.53
C VAL A 109 -3.86 -7.18 -6.35
N LEU A 110 -3.38 -6.14 -7.05
CA LEU A 110 -3.83 -4.75 -6.92
C LEU A 110 -5.37 -4.62 -6.96
N PRO A 111 -6.10 -5.22 -7.92
CA PRO A 111 -7.54 -5.00 -7.99
C PRO A 111 -8.28 -5.53 -6.75
N GLU A 112 -7.89 -6.67 -6.22
CA GLU A 112 -8.51 -7.25 -5.03
C GLU A 112 -8.11 -6.47 -3.77
N ALA A 113 -6.85 -6.08 -3.63
CA ALA A 113 -6.37 -5.25 -2.53
C ALA A 113 -7.11 -3.91 -2.46
N PHE A 114 -7.30 -3.22 -3.59
CA PHE A 114 -8.04 -1.97 -3.64
C PHE A 114 -9.52 -2.14 -3.32
N ALA A 115 -10.13 -3.24 -3.79
CA ALA A 115 -11.51 -3.57 -3.44
C ALA A 115 -11.67 -3.84 -1.92
N ILE A 116 -10.69 -4.49 -1.27
CA ILE A 116 -10.68 -4.71 0.18
C ILE A 116 -10.61 -3.37 0.92
N VAL A 117 -9.67 -2.50 0.58
CA VAL A 117 -9.54 -1.17 1.23
C VAL A 117 -10.80 -0.32 1.03
N LYS A 118 -11.37 -0.30 -0.19
CA LYS A 118 -12.63 0.38 -0.49
C LYS A 118 -13.78 -0.17 0.36
N SER A 119 -13.87 -1.49 0.51
CA SER A 119 -14.89 -2.16 1.35
C SER A 119 -14.71 -1.81 2.83
N THR A 120 -13.50 -1.79 3.33
CA THR A 120 -13.20 -1.41 4.72
C THR A 120 -13.61 0.03 4.99
N ALA A 121 -13.25 0.96 4.10
CA ALA A 121 -13.64 2.36 4.18
C ALA A 121 -15.16 2.54 4.19
N GLN A 122 -15.88 1.81 3.32
CA GLN A 122 -17.34 1.85 3.27
C GLN A 122 -17.97 1.29 4.55
N ARG A 123 -17.46 0.19 5.10
CA ARG A 123 -17.97 -0.39 6.35
C ARG A 123 -17.84 0.57 7.52
N PHE A 124 -16.69 1.22 7.68
CA PHE A 124 -16.52 2.27 8.71
C PHE A 124 -17.46 3.45 8.50
N LYS A 125 -17.76 3.82 7.25
CA LYS A 125 -18.73 4.90 6.96
C LYS A 125 -20.16 4.52 7.32
N GLU A 126 -20.57 3.30 7.01
CA GLU A 126 -21.97 2.86 7.14
C GLU A 126 -22.33 2.33 8.52
N ASN A 127 -21.34 1.98 9.34
CA ASN A 127 -21.54 1.37 10.66
C ASN A 127 -20.78 2.13 11.74
N GLU A 128 -21.44 2.41 12.86
CA GLU A 128 -20.79 3.02 14.02
C GLU A 128 -19.72 2.11 14.62
N GLN A 129 -19.87 0.81 14.46
CA GLN A 129 -18.96 -0.20 14.97
C GLN A 129 -18.83 -1.37 13.99
N LEU A 130 -17.60 -1.87 13.83
CA LEU A 130 -17.29 -3.12 13.14
C LEU A 130 -16.90 -4.18 14.19
N VAL A 131 -17.60 -5.28 14.20
CA VAL A 131 -17.32 -6.40 15.14
C VAL A 131 -16.62 -7.51 14.39
N VAL A 132 -15.51 -8.00 14.96
CA VAL A 132 -14.68 -9.10 14.46
C VAL A 132 -14.30 -10.05 15.59
N THR A 133 -13.84 -11.25 15.24
CA THR A 133 -13.16 -12.15 16.19
C THR A 133 -11.82 -11.52 16.59
N ALA A 134 -11.59 -11.33 17.90
CA ALA A 134 -10.40 -10.70 18.43
C ALA A 134 -9.16 -11.60 18.25
N ASN A 135 -8.10 -11.04 17.71
CA ASN A 135 -6.78 -11.64 17.67
C ASN A 135 -5.79 -10.91 18.62
N ASP A 136 -4.56 -11.37 18.68
CA ASP A 136 -3.55 -10.77 19.57
C ASP A 136 -3.24 -9.32 19.21
N PHE A 137 -3.24 -8.99 17.92
CA PHE A 137 -3.04 -7.62 17.45
C PHE A 137 -4.17 -6.68 17.92
N ASP A 138 -5.43 -7.12 17.83
CA ASP A 138 -6.58 -6.36 18.34
C ASP A 138 -6.47 -6.12 19.85
N ARG A 139 -6.06 -7.14 20.60
CA ARG A 139 -5.87 -7.07 22.06
C ARG A 139 -4.76 -6.10 22.43
N GLU A 140 -3.63 -6.14 21.72
CA GLU A 140 -2.55 -5.18 21.90
C GLU A 140 -3.00 -3.75 21.56
N LEU A 141 -3.67 -3.57 20.42
CA LEU A 141 -4.12 -2.27 19.94
C LEU A 141 -5.12 -1.62 20.90
N ALA A 142 -6.04 -2.41 21.47
CA ALA A 142 -7.02 -1.95 22.44
C ALA A 142 -6.38 -1.36 23.73
N THR A 143 -5.13 -1.71 24.05
CA THR A 143 -4.40 -1.09 25.18
C THR A 143 -3.87 0.29 24.85
N LYS A 144 -3.78 0.64 23.55
CA LYS A 144 -3.14 1.87 23.05
C LYS A 144 -4.13 2.84 22.42
N LYS A 145 -5.27 2.34 21.92
CA LYS A 145 -6.24 3.12 21.13
C LYS A 145 -7.66 2.94 21.65
N SER A 146 -8.37 4.03 21.83
CA SER A 146 -9.74 4.05 22.37
C SER A 146 -10.82 3.62 21.37
N ASN A 147 -10.51 3.55 20.09
CA ASN A 147 -11.46 3.12 19.05
C ASN A 147 -11.52 1.61 18.87
N VAL A 148 -10.75 0.84 19.63
CA VAL A 148 -10.79 -0.62 19.65
C VAL A 148 -11.07 -1.08 21.07
N VAL A 149 -12.11 -1.89 21.27
CA VAL A 149 -12.50 -2.43 22.56
C VAL A 149 -12.63 -3.94 22.47
N ILE A 150 -12.12 -4.65 23.48
CA ILE A 150 -12.22 -6.12 23.54
C ILE A 150 -13.38 -6.52 24.46
N GLU A 151 -14.31 -7.31 23.96
CA GLU A 151 -15.40 -7.91 24.70
C GLU A 151 -15.36 -9.44 24.51
N GLY A 152 -14.77 -10.15 25.46
CA GLY A 152 -14.57 -11.60 25.36
C GLY A 152 -13.71 -11.98 24.14
N GLU A 153 -14.31 -12.74 23.22
CA GLU A 153 -13.67 -13.17 21.98
C GLU A 153 -13.86 -12.17 20.80
N LYS A 154 -14.45 -11.01 21.07
CA LYS A 154 -14.74 -10.01 20.03
C LYS A 154 -13.88 -8.77 20.20
N ALA A 155 -13.46 -8.21 19.07
CA ALA A 155 -12.92 -6.87 18.97
C ALA A 155 -13.96 -5.96 18.29
N ILE A 156 -14.29 -4.86 18.95
CA ILE A 156 -15.24 -3.85 18.48
C ILE A 156 -14.45 -2.64 18.05
N TRP A 157 -14.52 -2.30 16.76
CA TRP A 157 -13.85 -1.20 16.13
C TRP A 157 -14.84 -0.06 15.88
N ALA A 158 -14.71 1.05 16.61
CA ALA A 158 -15.55 2.24 16.42
C ALA A 158 -15.14 3.01 15.16
N ASN A 159 -16.11 3.64 14.51
CA ASN A 159 -15.85 4.53 13.37
C ASN A 159 -15.46 5.97 13.78
N LYS A 160 -15.19 6.18 15.07
CA LYS A 160 -14.78 7.47 15.64
C LYS A 160 -13.45 7.31 16.36
N TRP A 161 -12.51 8.23 16.09
CA TRP A 161 -11.20 8.26 16.77
C TRP A 161 -10.57 9.63 16.74
N ILE A 162 -9.50 9.81 17.49
CA ILE A 162 -8.73 11.06 17.53
C ILE A 162 -7.75 11.08 16.35
N ALA A 163 -7.73 12.17 15.59
CA ALA A 163 -6.74 12.43 14.55
C ALA A 163 -6.36 13.91 14.56
N GLY A 164 -5.06 14.20 14.66
CA GLY A 164 -4.56 15.59 14.79
C GLY A 164 -5.16 16.33 15.98
N GLY A 165 -5.40 15.63 17.10
CA GLY A 165 -6.00 16.17 18.32
C GLY A 165 -7.52 16.36 18.29
N ASN A 166 -8.21 16.04 17.21
CA ASN A 166 -9.66 16.19 17.07
C ASN A 166 -10.35 14.83 16.96
N LEU A 167 -11.54 14.73 17.59
CA LEU A 167 -12.39 13.56 17.37
C LEU A 167 -13.00 13.64 15.97
N ILE A 168 -12.71 12.63 15.16
CA ILE A 168 -13.30 12.49 13.82
C ILE A 168 -14.27 11.31 13.78
N THR A 169 -15.23 11.38 12.86
CA THR A 169 -16.03 10.23 12.45
C THR A 169 -15.64 9.89 11.01
N TRP A 170 -15.37 8.62 10.73
CA TRP A 170 -15.05 8.22 9.38
C TRP A 170 -16.28 8.27 8.47
N ASP A 171 -16.18 9.03 7.37
CA ASP A 171 -17.28 9.26 6.42
C ASP A 171 -16.87 9.11 4.94
N MET A 172 -15.65 8.60 4.68
CA MET A 172 -15.04 8.55 3.34
C MET A 172 -15.18 7.16 2.70
N VAL A 173 -15.35 7.16 1.37
CA VAL A 173 -15.27 5.96 0.51
C VAL A 173 -14.56 6.36 -0.78
N HIS A 174 -13.77 5.45 -1.35
CA HIS A 174 -13.04 5.70 -2.58
C HIS A 174 -13.96 5.77 -3.79
N TYR A 175 -13.87 6.88 -4.54
CA TYR A 175 -14.48 7.07 -5.85
C TYR A 175 -13.56 6.55 -6.96
N ASP A 176 -14.07 6.34 -8.16
CA ASP A 176 -13.31 5.82 -9.29
C ASP A 176 -12.09 6.67 -9.65
N VAL A 177 -12.19 8.01 -9.54
CA VAL A 177 -11.05 8.91 -9.74
C VAL A 177 -9.94 8.67 -8.71
N GLN A 178 -10.30 8.30 -7.48
CA GLN A 178 -9.35 7.98 -6.42
C GLN A 178 -8.72 6.60 -6.62
N LEU A 179 -9.51 5.61 -7.09
CA LEU A 179 -8.98 4.32 -7.52
C LEU A 179 -7.98 4.47 -8.68
N ALA A 180 -8.29 5.34 -9.64
CA ALA A 180 -7.39 5.70 -10.74
C ALA A 180 -6.10 6.33 -10.22
N GLY A 181 -6.18 7.30 -9.32
CA GLY A 181 -5.02 7.93 -8.68
C GLY A 181 -4.12 6.92 -7.94
N GLY A 182 -4.72 6.03 -7.15
CA GLY A 182 -4.01 4.94 -6.48
C GLY A 182 -3.33 3.98 -7.46
N THR A 183 -3.98 3.69 -8.59
CA THR A 183 -3.42 2.86 -9.66
C THR A 183 -2.20 3.52 -10.32
N VAL A 184 -2.24 4.85 -10.55
CA VAL A 184 -1.09 5.62 -11.06
C VAL A 184 0.09 5.54 -10.10
N LEU A 185 -0.15 5.77 -8.81
CA LEU A 185 0.90 5.72 -7.78
C LEU A 185 1.53 4.34 -7.62
N ASN A 186 0.84 3.31 -8.08
CA ASN A 186 1.33 1.94 -8.07
C ASN A 186 1.73 1.44 -9.46
N SER A 187 2.02 2.35 -10.40
CA SER A 187 2.65 1.99 -11.68
C SER A 187 4.03 1.39 -11.44
N PRO A 188 4.52 0.49 -12.31
CA PRO A 188 5.78 -0.23 -12.11
C PRO A 188 6.92 0.70 -11.68
N LYS A 189 7.43 0.48 -10.48
CA LYS A 189 8.42 1.35 -9.82
C LYS A 189 9.83 1.17 -10.38
N LEU A 190 10.07 0.05 -11.06
CA LEU A 190 11.38 -0.35 -11.55
C LEU A 190 11.54 -0.15 -13.08
N GLN A 191 10.83 0.82 -13.66
CA GLN A 191 11.16 1.24 -15.01
C GLN A 191 12.46 2.06 -14.96
N TYR A 192 13.55 1.40 -15.29
CA TYR A 192 14.82 2.07 -15.53
C TYR A 192 14.84 2.61 -16.96
N GLU A 193 14.90 3.92 -17.12
CA GLU A 193 15.30 4.50 -18.39
C GLU A 193 16.83 4.40 -18.52
N ASN A 194 17.29 3.80 -19.61
CA ASN A 194 18.71 3.88 -19.96
C ASN A 194 19.05 5.33 -20.30
N THR A 195 19.79 5.97 -19.42
CA THR A 195 20.32 7.31 -19.72
C THR A 195 21.43 7.22 -20.76
N THR A 196 21.70 8.32 -21.45
CA THR A 196 22.73 8.40 -22.51
C THR A 196 24.15 8.07 -22.03
N ASP A 197 24.37 8.05 -20.72
CA ASP A 197 25.63 7.65 -20.05
C ASP A 197 25.63 6.18 -19.57
N GLY A 198 24.62 5.40 -19.94
CA GLY A 198 24.50 3.96 -19.60
C GLY A 198 24.05 3.69 -18.16
N LYS A 199 23.69 4.73 -17.39
CA LYS A 199 23.16 4.53 -16.04
C LYS A 199 21.67 4.26 -16.07
N LYS A 200 21.22 3.37 -15.21
CA LYS A 200 19.80 3.12 -14.98
C LYS A 200 19.22 4.24 -14.10
N LYS A 201 18.18 4.93 -14.56
CA LYS A 201 17.48 5.97 -13.81
C LYS A 201 16.13 5.42 -13.33
N LEU A 202 15.90 5.44 -12.02
CA LEU A 202 14.61 5.09 -11.44
C LEU A 202 13.55 6.12 -11.84
N VAL A 203 12.46 5.67 -12.45
CA VAL A 203 11.32 6.52 -12.84
C VAL A 203 10.19 6.33 -11.84
N GLY A 204 9.91 7.37 -11.04
CA GLY A 204 8.77 7.39 -10.14
C GLY A 204 7.47 7.75 -10.86
N ALA A 205 6.34 7.32 -10.28
CA ALA A 205 5.01 7.73 -10.74
C ALA A 205 4.53 8.98 -9.98
N ILE A 206 3.87 9.89 -10.68
CA ILE A 206 3.28 11.10 -10.10
C ILE A 206 1.79 11.12 -10.47
N ALA A 207 0.92 11.15 -9.46
CA ALA A 207 -0.49 11.42 -9.62
C ALA A 207 -0.79 12.86 -9.21
N GLU A 208 -1.09 13.72 -10.18
CA GLU A 208 -1.53 15.08 -9.93
C GLU A 208 -3.03 15.10 -9.63
N MET A 209 -3.39 15.62 -8.47
CA MET A 209 -4.78 15.74 -8.02
C MET A 209 -5.01 17.14 -7.45
N SER A 210 -6.16 17.74 -7.78
CA SER A 210 -6.54 19.06 -7.29
C SER A 210 -6.74 19.08 -5.76
N THR A 211 -6.71 20.28 -5.19
CA THR A 211 -7.03 20.45 -3.77
C THR A 211 -8.48 20.03 -3.51
N GLY A 212 -8.71 19.24 -2.47
CA GLY A 212 -10.04 18.72 -2.11
C GLY A 212 -10.43 17.38 -2.75
N GLU A 213 -9.63 16.82 -3.69
CA GLU A 213 -9.93 15.52 -4.32
C GLU A 213 -9.59 14.30 -3.46
N GLY A 214 -9.15 14.51 -2.21
CA GLY A 214 -8.95 13.43 -1.23
C GLY A 214 -7.63 12.68 -1.39
N LYS A 215 -6.53 13.40 -1.69
CA LYS A 215 -5.18 12.79 -1.82
C LYS A 215 -4.78 11.88 -0.66
N THR A 216 -5.12 12.26 0.58
CA THR A 216 -4.83 11.45 1.77
C THR A 216 -5.56 10.10 1.74
N LEU A 217 -6.82 10.10 1.29
CA LEU A 217 -7.59 8.87 1.11
C LEU A 217 -7.02 8.01 -0.03
N VAL A 218 -6.62 8.63 -1.15
CA VAL A 218 -5.99 7.92 -2.28
C VAL A 218 -4.73 7.18 -1.83
N ALA A 219 -3.93 7.79 -0.97
CA ALA A 219 -2.69 7.18 -0.47
C ALA A 219 -2.94 5.85 0.26
N THR A 220 -4.14 5.63 0.83
CA THR A 220 -4.46 4.38 1.52
C THR A 220 -4.36 3.15 0.60
N LEU A 221 -4.65 3.31 -0.67
CA LEU A 221 -4.65 2.23 -1.66
C LEU A 221 -3.23 1.69 -1.94
N PRO A 222 -2.27 2.50 -2.43
CA PRO A 222 -0.92 2.02 -2.70
C PRO A 222 -0.18 1.65 -1.41
N VAL A 223 -0.46 2.31 -0.29
CA VAL A 223 0.17 1.98 1.00
C VAL A 223 -0.25 0.59 1.47
N PHE A 224 -1.55 0.29 1.49
CA PHE A 224 -2.04 -1.05 1.83
C PHE A 224 -1.45 -2.12 0.92
N LEU A 225 -1.49 -1.90 -0.40
CA LEU A 225 -0.97 -2.86 -1.38
C LEU A 225 0.51 -3.17 -1.15
N ASN A 226 1.34 -2.12 -1.00
CA ASN A 226 2.78 -2.31 -0.79
C ASN A 226 3.12 -2.92 0.58
N ALA A 227 2.28 -2.67 1.60
CA ALA A 227 2.46 -3.27 2.93
C ALA A 227 2.26 -4.79 2.93
N LEU A 228 1.53 -5.36 1.94
CA LEU A 228 1.37 -6.81 1.80
C LEU A 228 2.70 -7.53 1.60
N ALA A 229 3.68 -6.86 1.00
CA ALA A 229 5.03 -7.41 0.84
C ALA A 229 5.80 -7.56 2.17
N GLY A 230 5.36 -6.91 3.26
CA GLY A 230 6.04 -7.02 4.56
C GLY A 230 7.39 -6.32 4.67
N LYS A 231 7.76 -5.51 3.67
CA LYS A 231 9.03 -4.74 3.63
C LYS A 231 8.93 -3.34 4.27
N GLY A 232 7.75 -2.99 4.77
CA GLY A 232 7.45 -1.65 5.25
C GLY A 232 7.11 -0.67 4.13
N VAL A 233 6.37 0.39 4.50
CA VAL A 233 6.01 1.48 3.58
C VAL A 233 6.24 2.81 4.28
N HIS A 234 6.97 3.69 3.63
CA HIS A 234 7.24 5.03 4.14
C HIS A 234 6.33 6.06 3.46
N ILE A 235 5.59 6.82 4.27
CA ILE A 235 4.77 7.93 3.80
C ILE A 235 5.43 9.22 4.24
N VAL A 236 5.84 10.05 3.26
CA VAL A 236 6.49 11.34 3.53
C VAL A 236 5.51 12.46 3.27
N THR A 237 5.35 13.34 4.26
CA THR A 237 4.51 14.53 4.19
C THR A 237 5.34 15.79 4.26
N VAL A 238 4.73 16.96 3.98
CA VAL A 238 5.47 18.23 3.93
C VAL A 238 5.83 18.79 5.32
N ASN A 239 5.21 18.27 6.40
CA ASN A 239 5.52 18.68 7.77
C ASN A 239 5.05 17.63 8.78
N THR A 240 5.54 17.77 10.05
CA THR A 240 5.26 16.87 11.18
C THR A 240 3.78 16.82 11.55
N TYR A 241 3.07 17.96 11.51
CA TYR A 241 1.65 17.99 11.81
C TYR A 241 0.84 17.10 10.85
N LEU A 242 1.12 17.15 9.53
CA LEU A 242 0.46 16.29 8.56
C LEU A 242 0.86 14.83 8.70
N SER A 243 2.13 14.56 9.04
CA SER A 243 2.60 13.21 9.31
C SER A 243 1.81 12.58 10.45
N GLN A 244 1.70 13.27 11.57
CA GLN A 244 0.94 12.80 12.73
C GLN A 244 -0.56 12.69 12.43
N ARG A 245 -1.17 13.74 11.89
CA ARG A 245 -2.61 13.76 11.56
C ARG A 245 -2.98 12.63 10.61
N ASP A 246 -2.25 12.45 9.52
CA ASP A 246 -2.60 11.50 8.47
C ASP A 246 -2.34 10.06 8.92
N SER A 247 -1.29 9.80 9.74
CA SER A 247 -1.07 8.50 10.36
C SER A 247 -2.19 8.11 11.34
N GLU A 248 -2.71 9.07 12.09
CA GLU A 248 -3.83 8.86 13.01
C GLU A 248 -5.17 8.71 12.28
N TRP A 249 -5.37 9.49 11.22
CA TRP A 249 -6.63 9.50 10.48
C TRP A 249 -6.82 8.24 9.63
N MET A 250 -5.80 7.86 8.86
CA MET A 250 -5.86 6.70 7.95
C MET A 250 -5.46 5.38 8.63
N GLY A 251 -4.74 5.47 9.76
CA GLY A 251 -4.20 4.31 10.48
C GLY A 251 -5.22 3.18 10.71
N PRO A 252 -6.41 3.46 11.24
CA PRO A 252 -7.40 2.42 11.52
C PRO A 252 -7.81 1.58 10.31
N ILE A 253 -7.71 2.11 9.08
CA ILE A 253 -7.97 1.34 7.85
C ILE A 253 -6.93 0.22 7.68
N TYR A 254 -5.67 0.49 7.95
CA TYR A 254 -4.59 -0.50 7.86
C TYR A 254 -4.60 -1.46 9.04
N GLU A 255 -4.78 -0.91 10.24
CA GLU A 255 -4.77 -1.65 11.50
C GLU A 255 -5.91 -2.67 11.58
N PHE A 256 -7.08 -2.37 10.99
CA PHE A 256 -8.18 -3.32 10.86
C PHE A 256 -7.75 -4.62 10.14
N HIS A 257 -6.75 -4.55 9.27
CA HIS A 257 -6.16 -5.69 8.56
C HIS A 257 -4.88 -6.24 9.21
N GLY A 258 -4.56 -5.84 10.45
CA GLY A 258 -3.38 -6.32 11.16
C GLY A 258 -2.06 -5.72 10.66
N LEU A 259 -2.10 -4.53 10.05
CA LEU A 259 -0.91 -3.77 9.66
C LEU A 259 -0.62 -2.71 10.74
N SER A 260 0.60 -2.68 11.27
CA SER A 260 1.02 -1.67 12.23
C SER A 260 1.25 -0.31 11.55
N VAL A 261 0.85 0.76 12.23
CA VAL A 261 1.06 2.14 11.77
C VAL A 261 1.76 2.91 12.86
N ASP A 262 2.81 3.62 12.48
CA ASP A 262 3.56 4.48 13.38
C ASP A 262 3.92 5.81 12.72
N CYS A 263 4.33 6.78 13.53
CA CYS A 263 4.76 8.09 13.10
C CYS A 263 6.07 8.44 13.81
N ILE A 264 7.11 8.73 13.05
CA ILE A 264 8.45 9.03 13.59
C ILE A 264 8.43 10.20 14.59
N ASP A 265 7.53 11.17 14.38
CA ASP A 265 7.41 12.35 15.25
C ASP A 265 6.79 12.04 16.63
N LYS A 266 6.33 10.81 16.88
CA LYS A 266 5.83 10.36 18.20
C LYS A 266 6.94 9.79 19.07
N HIS A 267 8.12 9.60 18.53
CA HIS A 267 9.29 9.10 19.24
C HIS A 267 10.27 10.23 19.46
N GLU A 268 10.74 10.36 20.69
CA GLU A 268 11.86 11.25 20.98
C GLU A 268 13.14 10.70 20.32
N PRO A 269 14.02 11.56 19.76
CA PRO A 269 15.25 11.15 19.12
C PRO A 269 16.25 10.52 20.10
#